data_f786ab0dc6204f7a93b8c5d506287d98
#
_entry.id   f786ab0dc6204f7a93b8c5d506287d98
#
_cell.length_a   1.000
_cell.length_b   1.000
_cell.length_c   1.000
_cell.angle_alpha   90.00
_cell.angle_beta   90.00
_cell.angle_gamma   90.00
#
_symmetry.space_group_name_H-M   'P 1'
#
loop_
_entity.id
_entity.type
_entity.pdbx_description
1 polymer ?
#
loop_
_entity_poly.entity_id
_entity_poly.type
_entity_poly.pdbx_seq_one_letter_code
_entity_poly.pdbx_strand_id
1 'polypeptide(L)'
;MTVTAPLSHLDRLEAESIHILREVAAGFANPVLLYSVGKDSSVLLHLLLKAFAPGVPPIPLLHVDTRWKFREMIAFRDRRVAETGVDLRVHINPDGIARDIGPVSHGAAVHTDVMKTQGLKQALDKWKFDAAIGGARRDEGKSRAKERVFSFRNDRHRWDPKNQRPELWNLYNARIHPGESVRVFPLSNWTELDIWLYIYREKIPVVPLYFAAERPVVERDGSLIMVDDARLPLRPGEVPQLRRVRFRTLGCYPLTGAIESQADTLEKIIAEMLVSTRSERQGRVIDHDPSASMEKKKLEGYF
;
A
#
# COMPACT_ATOMS: atom_id res chain seq x y z
N MET A 1 -16.97 -3.77 -41.26
CA MET A 1 -15.95 -4.08 -40.24
C MET A 1 -15.77 -2.83 -39.40
N THR A 2 -16.30 -2.81 -38.19
CA THR A 2 -16.09 -1.70 -37.23
C THR A 2 -14.66 -1.83 -36.72
N VAL A 3 -13.79 -0.93 -37.14
CA VAL A 3 -12.44 -0.80 -36.58
C VAL A 3 -12.61 -0.32 -35.14
N THR A 4 -12.52 -1.22 -34.17
CA THR A 4 -12.46 -0.85 -32.76
C THR A 4 -11.19 -0.03 -32.54
N ALA A 5 -11.33 1.20 -32.02
CA ALA A 5 -10.19 2.02 -31.65
C ALA A 5 -9.26 1.24 -30.71
N PRO A 6 -7.93 1.36 -30.85
CA PRO A 6 -7.01 0.68 -29.96
C PRO A 6 -7.22 1.16 -28.52
N LEU A 7 -7.13 0.23 -27.55
CA LEU A 7 -7.23 0.55 -26.13
C LEU A 7 -6.20 1.62 -25.75
N SER A 8 -6.59 2.59 -24.96
CA SER A 8 -5.66 3.56 -24.38
C SER A 8 -4.66 2.86 -23.45
N HIS A 9 -3.58 3.56 -23.08
CA HIS A 9 -2.59 3.02 -22.14
C HIS A 9 -3.25 2.60 -20.81
N LEU A 10 -4.07 3.47 -20.22
CA LEU A 10 -4.77 3.16 -18.97
C LEU A 10 -5.79 2.03 -19.12
N ASP A 11 -6.45 1.88 -20.26
CA ASP A 11 -7.40 0.77 -20.49
C ASP A 11 -6.67 -0.57 -20.55
N ARG A 12 -5.46 -0.59 -21.12
CA ARG A 12 -4.62 -1.81 -21.13
C ARG A 12 -4.17 -2.19 -19.74
N LEU A 13 -3.72 -1.22 -18.94
CA LEU A 13 -3.33 -1.45 -17.55
C LEU A 13 -4.51 -1.93 -16.69
N GLU A 14 -5.68 -1.34 -16.86
CA GLU A 14 -6.92 -1.76 -16.22
C GLU A 14 -7.28 -3.21 -16.59
N ALA A 15 -7.30 -3.52 -17.88
CA ALA A 15 -7.64 -4.86 -18.37
C ALA A 15 -6.68 -5.92 -17.84
N GLU A 16 -5.36 -5.64 -17.83
CA GLU A 16 -4.35 -6.53 -17.25
C GLU A 16 -4.60 -6.76 -15.75
N SER A 17 -4.83 -5.68 -14.99
CA SER A 17 -5.07 -5.79 -13.55
C SER A 17 -6.35 -6.56 -13.22
N ILE A 18 -7.44 -6.34 -13.96
CA ILE A 18 -8.69 -7.08 -13.82
C ILE A 18 -8.49 -8.56 -14.16
N HIS A 19 -7.75 -8.88 -15.23
CA HIS A 19 -7.40 -10.25 -15.57
C HIS A 19 -6.64 -10.93 -14.41
N ILE A 20 -5.60 -10.29 -13.87
CA ILE A 20 -4.83 -10.81 -12.73
C ILE A 20 -5.74 -11.06 -11.51
N LEU A 21 -6.64 -10.14 -11.17
CA LEU A 21 -7.56 -10.30 -10.04
C LEU A 21 -8.51 -11.49 -10.22
N ARG A 22 -8.98 -11.72 -11.44
CA ARG A 22 -9.83 -12.88 -11.78
C ARG A 22 -9.03 -14.19 -11.73
N GLU A 23 -7.80 -14.22 -12.24
CA GLU A 23 -6.89 -15.37 -12.13
C GLU A 23 -6.62 -15.74 -10.67
N VAL A 24 -6.45 -14.73 -9.78
CA VAL A 24 -6.30 -14.97 -8.35
C VAL A 24 -7.55 -15.60 -7.74
N ALA A 25 -8.73 -15.07 -8.05
CA ALA A 25 -9.97 -15.61 -7.52
C ALA A 25 -10.26 -17.05 -8.01
N ALA A 26 -9.82 -17.39 -9.23
CA ALA A 26 -10.00 -18.73 -9.79
C ALA A 26 -8.93 -19.73 -9.33
N GLY A 27 -7.70 -19.25 -9.09
CA GLY A 27 -6.54 -20.11 -8.87
C GLY A 27 -6.20 -20.39 -7.41
N PHE A 28 -6.69 -19.60 -6.47
CA PHE A 28 -6.38 -19.71 -5.03
C PHE A 28 -7.64 -19.99 -4.21
N ALA A 29 -7.49 -20.80 -3.17
CA ALA A 29 -8.62 -21.19 -2.34
C ALA A 29 -9.04 -20.09 -1.36
N ASN A 30 -8.11 -19.27 -0.89
CA ASN A 30 -8.37 -18.25 0.12
C ASN A 30 -7.52 -16.97 -0.10
N PRO A 31 -7.76 -16.23 -1.17
CA PRO A 31 -7.04 -14.99 -1.44
C PRO A 31 -7.53 -13.83 -0.57
N VAL A 32 -6.67 -12.81 -0.40
CA VAL A 32 -6.99 -11.58 0.33
C VAL A 32 -6.37 -10.36 -0.35
N LEU A 33 -7.04 -9.20 -0.32
CA LEU A 33 -6.49 -7.93 -0.76
C LEU A 33 -6.00 -7.12 0.44
N LEU A 34 -4.71 -6.78 0.44
CA LEU A 34 -4.11 -5.95 1.49
C LEU A 34 -4.53 -4.49 1.33
N TYR A 35 -5.39 -4.02 2.20
CA TYR A 35 -5.95 -2.68 2.15
C TYR A 35 -5.21 -1.75 3.13
N SER A 36 -4.14 -1.12 2.65
CA SER A 36 -3.34 -0.17 3.44
C SER A 36 -3.94 1.23 3.55
N VAL A 37 -5.05 1.49 2.86
CA VAL A 37 -5.73 2.79 2.75
C VAL A 37 -4.93 3.84 1.97
N GLY A 38 -3.82 3.45 1.34
CA GLY A 38 -3.06 4.30 0.43
C GLY A 38 -3.71 4.38 -0.96
N LYS A 39 -3.20 5.30 -1.82
CA LYS A 39 -3.70 5.51 -3.19
C LYS A 39 -3.71 4.22 -4.02
N ASP A 40 -2.62 3.44 -3.94
CA ASP A 40 -2.46 2.20 -4.70
C ASP A 40 -3.47 1.13 -4.26
N SER A 41 -3.68 0.96 -2.95
CA SER A 41 -4.69 0.03 -2.44
C SER A 41 -6.12 0.51 -2.68
N SER A 42 -6.35 1.82 -2.82
CA SER A 42 -7.65 2.37 -3.23
C SER A 42 -7.95 2.07 -4.71
N VAL A 43 -6.93 2.16 -5.58
CA VAL A 43 -7.02 1.73 -6.98
C VAL A 43 -7.28 0.22 -7.07
N LEU A 44 -6.57 -0.59 -6.27
CA LEU A 44 -6.81 -2.04 -6.24
C LEU A 44 -8.24 -2.39 -5.79
N LEU A 45 -8.77 -1.72 -4.78
CA LEU A 45 -10.15 -1.92 -4.34
C LEU A 45 -11.13 -1.56 -5.47
N HIS A 46 -10.91 -0.46 -6.17
CA HIS A 46 -11.73 -0.07 -7.32
C HIS A 46 -11.68 -1.11 -8.44
N LEU A 47 -10.49 -1.57 -8.80
CA LEU A 47 -10.29 -2.61 -9.81
C LEU A 47 -10.94 -3.94 -9.39
N LEU A 48 -10.87 -4.30 -8.11
CA LEU A 48 -11.53 -5.48 -7.56
C LEU A 48 -13.04 -5.39 -7.72
N LEU A 49 -13.64 -4.24 -7.38
CA LEU A 49 -15.08 -3.99 -7.58
C LEU A 49 -15.45 -4.10 -9.07
N LYS A 50 -14.68 -3.50 -9.98
CA LYS A 50 -14.90 -3.62 -11.44
C LYS A 50 -14.76 -5.06 -11.95
N ALA A 51 -13.78 -5.80 -11.44
CA ALA A 51 -13.52 -7.18 -11.88
C ALA A 51 -14.70 -8.13 -11.63
N PHE A 52 -15.49 -7.87 -10.59
CA PHE A 52 -16.58 -8.75 -10.17
C PHE A 52 -17.97 -8.08 -10.27
N ALA A 53 -18.05 -6.87 -10.84
CA ALA A 53 -19.33 -6.20 -11.04
C ALA A 53 -20.29 -7.06 -11.88
N PRO A 54 -21.62 -7.09 -11.57
CA PRO A 54 -22.31 -6.33 -10.52
C PRO A 54 -22.31 -6.98 -9.13
N GLY A 55 -21.66 -8.13 -8.96
CA GLY A 55 -21.61 -8.86 -7.68
C GLY A 55 -20.62 -8.27 -6.68
N VAL A 56 -20.73 -8.72 -5.43
CA VAL A 56 -19.72 -8.43 -4.40
C VAL A 56 -18.47 -9.26 -4.69
N PRO A 57 -17.27 -8.65 -4.63
CA PRO A 57 -16.02 -9.40 -4.83
C PRO A 57 -15.88 -10.58 -3.85
N PRO A 58 -15.41 -11.76 -4.33
CA PRO A 58 -15.20 -12.92 -3.47
C PRO A 58 -13.94 -12.83 -2.60
N ILE A 59 -13.14 -11.79 -2.78
CA ILE A 59 -11.85 -11.59 -2.10
C ILE A 59 -12.05 -10.55 -1.00
N PRO A 60 -11.86 -10.91 0.29
CA PRO A 60 -11.96 -9.96 1.39
C PRO A 60 -10.77 -9.00 1.43
N LEU A 61 -10.93 -7.90 2.16
CA LEU A 61 -9.87 -6.96 2.49
C LEU A 61 -9.18 -7.35 3.79
N LEU A 62 -7.86 -7.13 3.88
CA LEU A 62 -7.10 -7.23 5.12
C LEU A 62 -6.40 -5.90 5.42
N HIS A 63 -6.72 -5.33 6.57
CA HIS A 63 -6.01 -4.18 7.12
C HIS A 63 -5.15 -4.60 8.31
N VAL A 64 -3.84 -4.46 8.19
CA VAL A 64 -2.93 -4.60 9.33
C VAL A 64 -2.84 -3.26 10.03
N ASP A 65 -3.51 -3.15 11.16
CA ASP A 65 -3.52 -1.95 11.98
C ASP A 65 -2.34 -1.97 12.96
N THR A 66 -1.47 -0.99 12.81
CA THR A 66 -0.30 -0.81 13.68
C THR A 66 -0.59 0.04 14.91
N ARG A 67 -1.84 0.46 15.14
CA ARG A 67 -2.29 1.47 16.11
C ARG A 67 -1.70 2.88 15.91
N TRP A 68 -0.84 3.01 14.90
CA TRP A 68 -0.14 4.25 14.55
C TRP A 68 -0.49 4.70 13.13
N LYS A 69 -1.79 4.71 12.81
CA LYS A 69 -2.30 5.32 11.58
C LYS A 69 -2.81 6.73 11.88
N PHE A 70 -2.85 7.59 10.86
CA PHE A 70 -3.55 8.87 10.95
C PHE A 70 -5.03 8.64 11.15
N ARG A 71 -5.68 9.48 11.96
CA ARG A 71 -7.12 9.37 12.22
C ARG A 71 -7.97 9.45 10.96
N GLU A 72 -7.58 10.34 10.03
CA GLU A 72 -8.25 10.46 8.72
C GLU A 72 -8.18 9.15 7.90
N MET A 73 -7.10 8.37 8.00
CA MET A 73 -7.00 7.08 7.31
C MET A 73 -8.00 6.07 7.86
N ILE A 74 -8.16 5.99 9.18
CA ILE A 74 -9.09 5.06 9.81
C ILE A 74 -10.54 5.44 9.45
N ALA A 75 -10.91 6.71 9.59
CA ALA A 75 -12.23 7.20 9.22
C ALA A 75 -12.56 6.96 7.74
N PHE A 76 -11.58 7.17 6.86
CA PHE A 76 -11.73 6.90 5.43
C PHE A 76 -11.91 5.40 5.15
N ARG A 77 -11.10 4.54 5.77
CA ARG A 77 -11.21 3.07 5.67
C ARG A 77 -12.63 2.60 5.99
N ASP A 78 -13.12 3.00 7.15
CA ASP A 78 -14.40 2.53 7.68
C ASP A 78 -15.57 3.00 6.78
N ARG A 79 -15.52 4.24 6.31
CA ARG A 79 -16.48 4.76 5.34
C ARG A 79 -16.46 3.98 4.02
N ARG A 80 -15.25 3.76 3.44
CA ARG A 80 -15.11 3.05 2.16
C ARG A 80 -15.60 1.60 2.24
N VAL A 81 -15.35 0.93 3.34
CA VAL A 81 -15.83 -0.43 3.57
C VAL A 81 -17.35 -0.46 3.66
N ALA A 82 -17.96 0.47 4.40
CA ALA A 82 -19.41 0.59 4.49
C ALA A 82 -20.06 0.87 3.13
N GLU A 83 -19.47 1.74 2.30
CA GLU A 83 -19.97 2.09 0.97
C GLU A 83 -19.86 0.92 -0.03
N THR A 84 -18.81 0.11 0.04
CA THR A 84 -18.55 -0.96 -0.92
C THR A 84 -19.15 -2.32 -0.54
N GLY A 85 -19.45 -2.52 0.75
CA GLY A 85 -19.94 -3.79 1.27
C GLY A 85 -18.94 -4.95 1.23
N VAL A 86 -17.66 -4.69 0.93
CA VAL A 86 -16.61 -5.72 0.90
C VAL A 86 -16.23 -6.11 2.32
N ASP A 87 -16.07 -7.41 2.59
CA ASP A 87 -15.64 -7.92 3.90
C ASP A 87 -14.26 -7.35 4.28
N LEU A 88 -14.16 -6.71 5.43
CA LEU A 88 -12.89 -6.18 5.96
C LEU A 88 -12.47 -6.97 7.19
N ARG A 89 -11.29 -7.53 7.13
CA ARG A 89 -10.60 -8.13 8.28
C ARG A 89 -9.51 -7.18 8.78
N VAL A 90 -9.57 -6.88 10.09
CA VAL A 90 -8.56 -6.03 10.73
C VAL A 90 -7.73 -6.91 11.67
N HIS A 91 -6.41 -6.78 11.56
CA HIS A 91 -5.48 -7.47 12.45
C HIS A 91 -4.54 -6.47 13.13
N ILE A 92 -4.40 -6.63 14.43
CA ILE A 92 -3.40 -5.93 15.24
C ILE A 92 -2.53 -7.01 15.87
N ASN A 93 -1.21 -6.84 15.85
CA ASN A 93 -0.31 -7.80 16.48
C ASN A 93 -0.51 -7.82 18.01
N PRO A 94 -0.99 -8.92 18.60
CA PRO A 94 -1.26 -8.98 20.04
C PRO A 94 0.01 -8.88 20.90
N ASP A 95 1.14 -9.42 20.43
CA ASP A 95 2.42 -9.32 21.15
C ASP A 95 2.93 -7.87 21.15
N GLY A 96 2.70 -7.16 20.06
CA GLY A 96 3.02 -5.74 19.95
C GLY A 96 2.15 -4.88 20.87
N ILE A 97 0.87 -5.26 21.06
CA ILE A 97 -0.02 -4.60 22.03
C ILE A 97 0.48 -4.84 23.45
N ALA A 98 0.76 -6.10 23.81
CA ALA A 98 1.18 -6.49 25.16
C ALA A 98 2.48 -5.79 25.60
N ARG A 99 3.35 -5.48 24.62
CA ARG A 99 4.64 -4.80 24.84
C ARG A 99 4.56 -3.29 24.60
N ASP A 100 3.39 -2.74 24.32
CA ASP A 100 3.14 -1.34 23.96
C ASP A 100 4.11 -0.78 22.90
N ILE A 101 4.32 -1.55 21.81
CA ILE A 101 5.28 -1.21 20.75
C ILE A 101 4.79 -0.01 19.95
N GLY A 102 5.50 1.11 20.10
CA GLY A 102 5.25 2.35 19.35
C GLY A 102 6.49 2.88 18.65
N PRO A 103 6.33 3.71 17.61
CA PRO A 103 7.45 4.27 16.86
C PRO A 103 8.26 5.28 17.66
N VAL A 104 7.66 5.91 18.66
CA VAL A 104 8.33 6.87 19.57
C VAL A 104 9.10 6.14 20.67
N SER A 105 8.47 5.12 21.28
CA SER A 105 9.05 4.39 22.42
C SER A 105 10.12 3.37 22.01
N HIS A 106 9.98 2.74 20.84
CA HIS A 106 10.82 1.62 20.40
C HIS A 106 11.56 1.88 19.08
N GLY A 107 11.33 3.05 18.47
CA GLY A 107 11.91 3.43 17.18
C GLY A 107 11.20 2.81 15.97
N ALA A 108 11.49 3.40 14.80
CA ALA A 108 10.84 3.07 13.54
C ALA A 108 11.04 1.60 13.10
N ALA A 109 12.25 1.08 13.29
CA ALA A 109 12.62 -0.27 12.86
C ALA A 109 11.85 -1.34 13.65
N VAL A 110 11.88 -1.29 14.99
CA VAL A 110 11.18 -2.25 15.87
C VAL A 110 9.67 -2.16 15.66
N HIS A 111 9.12 -0.94 15.62
CA HIS A 111 7.69 -0.75 15.36
C HIS A 111 7.27 -1.35 14.01
N THR A 112 8.04 -1.11 12.95
CA THR A 112 7.73 -1.65 11.62
C THR A 112 7.83 -3.17 11.59
N ASP A 113 8.86 -3.74 12.19
CA ASP A 113 9.00 -5.20 12.23
C ASP A 113 7.86 -5.83 13.02
N VAL A 114 7.66 -5.44 14.27
CA VAL A 114 6.69 -6.09 15.15
C VAL A 114 5.26 -5.81 14.70
N MET A 115 4.88 -4.54 14.55
CA MET A 115 3.47 -4.19 14.31
C MET A 115 3.02 -4.41 12.87
N LYS A 116 3.94 -4.35 11.90
CA LYS A 116 3.59 -4.45 10.49
C LYS A 116 4.02 -5.78 9.88
N THR A 117 5.32 -6.15 9.95
CA THR A 117 5.83 -7.37 9.31
C THR A 117 5.32 -8.62 10.02
N GLN A 118 5.50 -8.72 11.33
CA GLN A 118 5.01 -9.85 12.11
C GLN A 118 3.49 -9.87 12.17
N GLY A 119 2.85 -8.68 12.31
CA GLY A 119 1.40 -8.56 12.25
C GLY A 119 0.80 -9.08 10.94
N LEU A 120 1.44 -8.80 9.79
CA LEU A 120 1.00 -9.35 8.51
C LEU A 120 1.12 -10.87 8.47
N LYS A 121 2.25 -11.44 8.89
CA LYS A 121 2.46 -12.89 8.93
C LYS A 121 1.41 -13.57 9.81
N GLN A 122 1.20 -13.07 11.02
CA GLN A 122 0.17 -13.56 11.93
C GLN A 122 -1.23 -13.53 11.31
N ALA A 123 -1.57 -12.45 10.58
CA ALA A 123 -2.85 -12.35 9.91
C ALA A 123 -3.02 -13.39 8.80
N LEU A 124 -1.98 -13.59 7.98
CA LEU A 124 -2.00 -14.58 6.90
C LEU A 124 -2.16 -15.99 7.45
N ASP A 125 -1.44 -16.33 8.51
CA ASP A 125 -1.49 -17.65 9.16
C ASP A 125 -2.84 -17.87 9.88
N LYS A 126 -3.33 -16.85 10.62
CA LYS A 126 -4.60 -16.89 11.34
C LYS A 126 -5.77 -17.23 10.44
N TRP A 127 -5.84 -16.61 9.29
CA TRP A 127 -6.93 -16.83 8.33
C TRP A 127 -6.56 -17.78 7.20
N LYS A 128 -5.35 -18.36 7.22
CA LYS A 128 -4.85 -19.30 6.21
C LYS A 128 -4.94 -18.76 4.78
N PHE A 129 -4.57 -17.50 4.60
CA PHE A 129 -4.53 -16.91 3.28
C PHE A 129 -3.39 -17.48 2.44
N ASP A 130 -3.72 -17.97 1.26
CA ASP A 130 -2.78 -18.57 0.30
C ASP A 130 -2.29 -17.58 -0.76
N ALA A 131 -3.04 -16.52 -1.00
CA ALA A 131 -2.63 -15.41 -1.86
C ALA A 131 -2.93 -14.05 -1.22
N ALA A 132 -1.95 -13.14 -1.23
CA ALA A 132 -2.13 -11.78 -0.73
C ALA A 132 -1.81 -10.76 -1.82
N ILE A 133 -2.86 -10.03 -2.25
CA ILE A 133 -2.80 -9.04 -3.31
C ILE A 133 -2.35 -7.70 -2.74
N GLY A 134 -1.41 -7.04 -3.40
CA GLY A 134 -0.90 -5.75 -2.96
C GLY A 134 -0.58 -4.77 -4.06
N GLY A 135 -0.47 -3.50 -3.69
CA GLY A 135 -0.31 -2.38 -4.61
C GLY A 135 1.12 -2.02 -4.97
N ALA A 136 2.09 -2.92 -4.80
CA ALA A 136 3.47 -2.64 -5.16
C ALA A 136 3.64 -2.55 -6.68
N ARG A 137 4.46 -1.59 -7.12
CA ARG A 137 4.76 -1.33 -8.53
C ARG A 137 6.27 -1.47 -8.78
N ARG A 138 6.63 -1.83 -10.02
CA ARG A 138 8.04 -1.95 -10.43
C ARG A 138 8.79 -0.62 -10.42
N ASP A 139 8.10 0.49 -10.63
CA ASP A 139 8.67 1.84 -10.63
C ASP A 139 9.07 2.36 -9.24
N GLU A 140 8.58 1.76 -8.17
CA GLU A 140 8.91 2.18 -6.80
C GLU A 140 10.39 2.02 -6.43
N GLY A 141 11.11 1.11 -7.10
CA GLY A 141 12.53 0.91 -6.84
C GLY A 141 13.08 -0.41 -7.38
N LYS A 142 14.42 -0.52 -7.44
CA LYS A 142 15.14 -1.68 -8.01
C LYS A 142 14.73 -3.02 -7.40
N SER A 143 14.46 -3.06 -6.11
CA SER A 143 14.01 -4.29 -5.43
C SER A 143 12.63 -4.73 -5.91
N ARG A 144 11.72 -3.80 -6.21
CA ARG A 144 10.38 -4.09 -6.73
C ARG A 144 10.43 -4.52 -8.19
N ALA A 145 11.31 -3.95 -8.99
CA ALA A 145 11.48 -4.31 -10.39
C ALA A 145 11.86 -5.80 -10.61
N LYS A 146 12.47 -6.44 -9.61
CA LYS A 146 12.85 -7.86 -9.65
C LYS A 146 11.70 -8.82 -9.31
N GLU A 147 10.60 -8.34 -8.72
CA GLU A 147 9.47 -9.20 -8.38
C GLU A 147 8.62 -9.56 -9.59
N ARG A 148 8.09 -10.79 -9.57
CA ARG A 148 7.06 -11.24 -10.49
C ARG A 148 5.70 -10.70 -10.07
N VAL A 149 4.72 -10.74 -10.98
CA VAL A 149 3.32 -10.45 -10.65
C VAL A 149 2.81 -11.45 -9.62
N PHE A 150 3.11 -12.76 -9.82
CA PHE A 150 2.90 -13.81 -8.82
C PHE A 150 4.24 -14.14 -8.15
N SER A 151 4.47 -13.55 -6.99
CA SER A 151 5.73 -13.65 -6.26
C SER A 151 5.61 -14.68 -5.13
N PHE A 152 6.21 -15.85 -5.33
CA PHE A 152 6.09 -17.00 -4.42
C PHE A 152 6.86 -16.79 -3.12
N ARG A 153 6.27 -17.27 -2.02
CA ARG A 153 6.83 -17.26 -0.67
C ARG A 153 6.83 -18.68 -0.12
N ASN A 154 7.88 -19.03 0.60
CA ASN A 154 7.96 -20.30 1.29
C ASN A 154 7.09 -20.30 2.56
N ASP A 155 7.11 -21.42 3.31
CA ASP A 155 6.41 -21.65 4.59
C ASP A 155 6.73 -20.63 5.71
N ARG A 156 7.83 -19.86 5.55
CA ARG A 156 8.24 -18.78 6.46
C ARG A 156 7.91 -17.39 5.89
N HIS A 157 7.08 -17.30 4.86
CA HIS A 157 6.74 -16.09 4.12
C HIS A 157 7.93 -15.41 3.41
N ARG A 158 9.07 -16.09 3.25
CA ARG A 158 10.28 -15.53 2.65
C ARG A 158 10.24 -15.64 1.13
N TRP A 159 10.71 -14.58 0.48
CA TRP A 159 10.91 -14.58 -0.95
C TRP A 159 12.24 -15.25 -1.30
N ASP A 160 12.18 -16.18 -2.26
CA ASP A 160 13.35 -16.82 -2.85
C ASP A 160 13.37 -16.53 -4.35
N PRO A 161 14.37 -15.77 -4.86
CA PRO A 161 14.47 -15.44 -6.27
C PRO A 161 14.67 -16.67 -7.17
N LYS A 162 15.19 -17.77 -6.64
CA LYS A 162 15.44 -19.01 -7.41
C LYS A 162 14.17 -19.83 -7.64
N ASN A 163 13.18 -19.69 -6.79
CA ASN A 163 11.93 -20.43 -6.85
C ASN A 163 10.76 -19.61 -7.42
N GLN A 164 11.07 -18.62 -8.26
CA GLN A 164 10.05 -17.86 -8.98
C GLN A 164 9.75 -18.52 -10.32
N ARG A 165 8.50 -18.38 -10.77
CA ARG A 165 8.04 -18.99 -12.02
C ARG A 165 8.04 -17.97 -13.16
N PRO A 166 8.31 -18.39 -14.41
CA PRO A 166 8.21 -17.50 -15.56
C PRO A 166 6.76 -17.10 -15.81
N GLU A 167 6.57 -15.86 -16.27
CA GLU A 167 5.25 -15.26 -16.59
C GLU A 167 5.23 -14.87 -18.08
N LEU A 168 5.46 -15.85 -18.96
CA LEU A 168 5.44 -15.64 -20.39
C LEU A 168 4.00 -15.45 -20.87
N TRP A 169 3.80 -14.51 -21.78
CA TRP A 169 2.48 -14.18 -22.39
C TRP A 169 1.37 -13.87 -21.40
N ASN A 170 1.72 -13.29 -20.22
CA ASN A 170 0.78 -13.01 -19.12
C ASN A 170 0.02 -14.26 -18.63
N LEU A 171 0.64 -15.43 -18.72
CA LEU A 171 0.13 -16.64 -18.12
C LEU A 171 0.70 -16.79 -16.70
N TYR A 172 -0.20 -16.90 -15.73
CA TYR A 172 0.15 -16.98 -14.32
C TYR A 172 -0.07 -18.40 -13.80
N ASN A 173 0.96 -18.95 -13.17
CA ASN A 173 0.87 -20.27 -12.56
C ASN A 173 0.52 -20.12 -11.08
N ALA A 174 -0.74 -20.41 -10.72
CA ALA A 174 -1.24 -20.32 -9.35
C ALA A 174 -0.95 -21.55 -8.47
N ARG A 175 -0.29 -22.60 -9.01
CA ARG A 175 -0.03 -23.83 -8.25
C ARG A 175 0.96 -23.55 -7.10
N ILE A 176 0.55 -23.81 -5.87
CA ILE A 176 1.36 -23.73 -4.66
C ILE A 176 1.55 -25.11 -4.04
N HIS A 177 2.65 -25.30 -3.31
CA HIS A 177 2.86 -26.47 -2.47
C HIS A 177 2.37 -26.20 -1.04
N PRO A 178 2.12 -27.25 -0.23
CA PRO A 178 1.74 -27.07 1.16
C PRO A 178 2.72 -26.15 1.92
N GLY A 179 2.19 -25.14 2.60
CA GLY A 179 2.97 -24.13 3.32
C GLY A 179 3.45 -22.93 2.47
N GLU A 180 3.40 -23.00 1.14
CA GLU A 180 3.71 -21.84 0.30
C GLU A 180 2.53 -20.87 0.24
N SER A 181 2.85 -19.62 -0.05
CA SER A 181 1.86 -18.56 -0.34
C SER A 181 2.37 -17.67 -1.47
N VAL A 182 1.48 -16.87 -2.05
CA VAL A 182 1.83 -15.96 -3.14
C VAL A 182 1.53 -14.52 -2.77
N ARG A 183 2.45 -13.61 -3.10
CA ARG A 183 2.15 -12.17 -3.16
C ARG A 183 1.81 -11.82 -4.59
N VAL A 184 0.66 -11.19 -4.80
CA VAL A 184 0.20 -10.83 -6.14
C VAL A 184 0.20 -9.32 -6.31
N PHE A 185 0.77 -8.84 -7.42
CA PHE A 185 0.95 -7.42 -7.69
C PHE A 185 0.28 -6.99 -9.01
N PRO A 186 -1.05 -6.77 -9.01
CA PRO A 186 -1.76 -6.40 -10.23
C PRO A 186 -1.33 -5.04 -10.81
N LEU A 187 -0.72 -4.19 -9.98
CA LEU A 187 -0.24 -2.87 -10.40
C LEU A 187 1.24 -2.87 -10.80
N SER A 188 1.87 -4.02 -11.01
CA SER A 188 3.31 -4.13 -11.30
C SER A 188 3.77 -3.23 -12.45
N ASN A 189 2.97 -3.10 -13.51
CA ASN A 189 3.33 -2.36 -14.72
C ASN A 189 2.84 -0.90 -14.70
N TRP A 190 2.19 -0.47 -13.63
CA TRP A 190 1.73 0.90 -13.44
C TRP A 190 2.85 1.79 -12.92
N THR A 191 2.86 3.06 -13.34
CA THR A 191 3.67 4.10 -12.73
C THR A 191 2.87 4.89 -11.69
N GLU A 192 3.55 5.70 -10.85
CA GLU A 192 2.85 6.59 -9.92
C GLU A 192 1.94 7.57 -10.67
N LEU A 193 2.37 8.04 -11.83
CA LEU A 193 1.55 8.91 -12.68
C LEU A 193 0.30 8.19 -13.19
N ASP A 194 0.42 6.92 -13.63
CA ASP A 194 -0.74 6.13 -14.07
C ASP A 194 -1.78 5.98 -12.96
N ILE A 195 -1.32 5.76 -11.71
CA ILE A 195 -2.20 5.68 -10.53
C ILE A 195 -2.99 6.97 -10.37
N TRP A 196 -2.34 8.15 -10.43
CA TRP A 196 -3.03 9.42 -10.26
C TRP A 196 -3.95 9.77 -11.44
N LEU A 197 -3.54 9.48 -12.66
CA LEU A 197 -4.36 9.65 -13.86
C LEU A 197 -5.60 8.75 -13.82
N TYR A 198 -5.44 7.51 -13.33
CA TYR A 198 -6.54 6.58 -13.18
C TYR A 198 -7.51 7.01 -12.07
N ILE A 199 -6.98 7.46 -10.92
CA ILE A 199 -7.79 8.04 -9.83
C ILE A 199 -8.62 9.22 -10.35
N TYR A 200 -8.02 10.08 -11.17
CA TYR A 200 -8.70 11.21 -11.79
C TYR A 200 -9.79 10.77 -12.76
N ARG A 201 -9.47 9.86 -13.67
CA ARG A 201 -10.39 9.34 -14.69
C ARG A 201 -11.62 8.66 -14.09
N GLU A 202 -11.39 7.77 -13.14
CA GLU A 202 -12.42 6.94 -12.51
C GLU A 202 -13.06 7.60 -11.27
N LYS A 203 -12.60 8.80 -10.90
CA LYS A 203 -13.07 9.55 -9.71
C LYS A 203 -12.97 8.71 -8.43
N ILE A 204 -11.86 7.99 -8.27
CA ILE A 204 -11.64 7.10 -7.13
C ILE A 204 -11.45 7.94 -5.87
N PRO A 205 -12.23 7.72 -4.82
CA PRO A 205 -12.01 8.39 -3.53
C PRO A 205 -10.66 8.00 -2.93
N VAL A 206 -9.92 9.00 -2.44
CA VAL A 206 -8.66 8.82 -1.71
C VAL A 206 -8.68 9.61 -0.41
N VAL A 207 -7.77 9.26 0.50
CA VAL A 207 -7.66 9.93 1.81
C VAL A 207 -7.36 11.42 1.62
N PRO A 208 -8.04 12.34 2.35
CA PRO A 208 -7.82 13.78 2.24
C PRO A 208 -6.37 14.23 2.50
N LEU A 209 -5.56 13.41 3.18
CA LEU A 209 -4.15 13.68 3.44
C LEU A 209 -3.28 13.81 2.16
N TYR A 210 -3.77 13.32 1.03
CA TYR A 210 -3.08 13.50 -0.26
C TYR A 210 -3.22 14.91 -0.83
N PHE A 211 -4.21 15.68 -0.37
CA PHE A 211 -4.47 17.04 -0.81
C PHE A 211 -3.85 18.06 0.15
N ALA A 212 -3.32 19.14 -0.41
CA ALA A 212 -2.73 20.21 0.37
C ALA A 212 -3.79 20.92 1.23
N ALA A 213 -3.51 21.02 2.53
CA ALA A 213 -4.32 21.73 3.49
C ALA A 213 -3.43 22.32 4.58
N GLU A 214 -3.91 23.31 5.31
CA GLU A 214 -3.25 23.81 6.50
C GLU A 214 -3.31 22.77 7.61
N ARG A 215 -2.14 22.33 8.08
CA ARG A 215 -2.01 21.29 9.09
C ARG A 215 -0.96 21.68 10.11
N PRO A 216 -1.16 21.36 11.41
CA PRO A 216 -0.13 21.57 12.42
C PRO A 216 1.03 20.59 12.16
N VAL A 217 2.24 21.13 11.99
CA VAL A 217 3.46 20.35 11.76
C VAL A 217 4.58 20.82 12.68
N VAL A 218 5.48 19.90 13.01
CA VAL A 218 6.79 20.17 13.59
C VAL A 218 7.87 19.71 12.62
N GLU A 219 9.01 20.36 12.64
CA GLU A 219 10.16 19.98 11.82
C GLU A 219 11.14 19.16 12.66
N ARG A 220 11.43 17.94 12.21
CA ARG A 220 12.39 17.03 12.84
C ARG A 220 13.29 16.43 11.78
N ASP A 221 14.58 16.60 11.93
CA ASP A 221 15.61 16.03 11.04
C ASP A 221 15.34 16.33 9.55
N GLY A 222 14.92 17.56 9.24
CA GLY A 222 14.58 18.02 7.89
C GLY A 222 13.26 17.47 7.32
N SER A 223 12.46 16.80 8.14
CA SER A 223 11.13 16.26 7.75
C SER A 223 10.02 17.00 8.47
N LEU A 224 8.94 17.33 7.76
CA LEU A 224 7.73 17.89 8.32
C LEU A 224 6.84 16.76 8.87
N ILE A 225 6.69 16.72 10.18
CA ILE A 225 5.85 15.71 10.87
C ILE A 225 4.55 16.37 11.28
N MET A 226 3.43 15.89 10.75
CA MET A 226 2.12 16.38 11.15
C MET A 226 1.81 15.97 12.59
N VAL A 227 1.30 16.92 13.38
CA VAL A 227 0.80 16.63 14.73
C VAL A 227 -0.66 16.26 14.63
N ASP A 228 -0.95 14.95 14.49
CA ASP A 228 -2.31 14.42 14.31
C ASP A 228 -3.05 14.33 15.65
N ASP A 229 -2.34 13.92 16.70
CA ASP A 229 -2.88 13.79 18.06
C ASP A 229 -1.78 13.65 19.13
N ALA A 230 -2.18 13.43 20.38
CA ALA A 230 -1.30 13.33 21.55
C ALA A 230 -0.32 12.15 21.55
N ARG A 231 -0.42 11.20 20.58
CA ARG A 231 0.54 10.10 20.45
C ARG A 231 1.94 10.59 20.07
N LEU A 232 2.07 11.79 19.47
CA LEU A 232 3.35 12.41 19.21
C LEU A 232 3.70 13.35 20.39
N PRO A 233 4.61 12.97 21.31
CA PRO A 233 5.11 13.89 22.32
C PRO A 233 5.93 14.99 21.68
N LEU A 234 5.60 16.22 21.99
CA LEU A 234 6.39 17.38 21.57
C LEU A 234 7.69 17.44 22.38
N ARG A 235 8.79 17.80 21.73
CA ARG A 235 10.09 18.04 22.39
C ARG A 235 10.03 19.38 23.16
N PRO A 236 10.85 19.57 24.20
CA PRO A 236 10.95 20.87 24.90
C PRO A 236 11.20 22.00 23.90
N GLY A 237 10.37 23.05 23.94
CA GLY A 237 10.46 24.20 23.04
C GLY A 237 9.87 24.00 21.64
N GLU A 238 9.37 22.82 21.32
CA GLU A 238 8.74 22.53 20.04
C GLU A 238 7.29 23.06 20.03
N VAL A 239 6.96 23.93 19.09
CA VAL A 239 5.64 24.50 18.89
C VAL A 239 5.14 24.13 17.50
N PRO A 240 4.00 23.40 17.38
CA PRO A 240 3.42 23.09 16.08
C PRO A 240 3.09 24.38 15.30
N GLN A 241 3.51 24.43 14.04
CA GLN A 241 3.20 25.53 13.13
C GLN A 241 2.19 25.08 12.10
N LEU A 242 1.20 25.91 11.80
CA LEU A 242 0.30 25.68 10.68
C LEU A 242 1.05 25.92 9.39
N ARG A 243 1.17 24.88 8.57
CA ARG A 243 1.76 24.96 7.23
C ARG A 243 0.84 24.26 6.23
N ARG A 244 0.85 24.77 4.99
CA ARG A 244 0.10 24.14 3.91
C ARG A 244 0.89 22.97 3.35
N VAL A 245 0.45 21.75 3.72
CA VAL A 245 1.18 20.51 3.45
C VAL A 245 0.26 19.42 2.93
N ARG A 246 0.82 18.45 2.19
CA ARG A 246 0.19 17.19 1.80
C ARG A 246 1.16 16.02 1.98
N PHE A 247 0.63 14.81 1.83
CA PHE A 247 1.44 13.60 1.82
C PHE A 247 1.52 13.03 0.40
N ARG A 248 2.71 12.56 -0.03
CA ARG A 248 2.87 11.80 -1.27
C ARG A 248 2.60 10.32 -1.06
N THR A 249 2.95 9.79 0.11
CA THR A 249 2.67 8.42 0.52
C THR A 249 2.09 8.41 1.92
N LEU A 250 1.28 7.41 2.24
CA LEU A 250 0.73 7.23 3.57
C LEU A 250 1.28 5.96 4.21
N GLY A 251 1.79 6.10 5.41
CA GLY A 251 2.36 5.03 6.21
C GLY A 251 1.87 5.07 7.66
N CYS A 252 2.77 4.78 8.58
CA CYS A 252 2.49 4.93 10.00
C CYS A 252 2.77 6.37 10.44
N TYR A 253 1.93 6.88 11.32
CA TYR A 253 2.16 8.12 12.06
C TYR A 253 3.15 7.85 13.22
N PRO A 254 4.14 8.67 13.48
CA PRO A 254 4.60 9.85 12.76
C PRO A 254 5.77 9.55 11.78
N LEU A 255 5.90 8.32 11.31
CA LEU A 255 7.01 7.87 10.44
C LEU A 255 6.87 8.31 8.97
N THR A 256 5.81 9.04 8.66
CA THR A 256 5.55 9.56 7.31
C THR A 256 5.63 11.07 7.35
N GLY A 257 6.62 11.63 6.65
CA GLY A 257 6.78 13.07 6.50
C GLY A 257 5.79 13.65 5.49
N ALA A 258 5.35 14.88 5.74
CA ALA A 258 4.60 15.70 4.82
C ALA A 258 5.55 16.55 3.94
N ILE A 259 5.04 17.09 2.85
CA ILE A 259 5.72 18.06 2.00
C ILE A 259 4.89 19.33 1.90
N GLU A 260 5.55 20.50 1.82
CA GLU A 260 4.87 21.74 1.48
C GLU A 260 4.37 21.67 0.04
N SER A 261 3.12 22.06 -0.19
CA SER A 261 2.50 21.98 -1.50
C SER A 261 1.25 22.85 -1.55
N GLN A 262 0.91 23.30 -2.76
CA GLN A 262 -0.32 24.01 -3.08
C GLN A 262 -1.34 23.09 -3.80
N ALA A 263 -1.03 21.80 -3.97
CA ALA A 263 -1.85 20.85 -4.70
C ALA A 263 -3.01 20.36 -3.84
N ASP A 264 -4.13 21.05 -3.88
CA ASP A 264 -5.38 20.75 -3.19
C ASP A 264 -6.44 20.09 -4.08
N THR A 265 -6.12 19.81 -5.36
CA THR A 265 -6.93 19.07 -6.30
C THR A 265 -6.11 17.99 -7.01
N LEU A 266 -6.79 17.02 -7.65
CA LEU A 266 -6.12 15.95 -8.41
C LEU A 266 -5.31 16.51 -9.57
N GLU A 267 -5.83 17.51 -10.29
CA GLU A 267 -5.15 18.16 -11.42
C GLU A 267 -3.82 18.77 -10.95
N LYS A 268 -3.81 19.46 -9.81
CA LYS A 268 -2.60 20.06 -9.26
C LYS A 268 -1.60 18.99 -8.80
N ILE A 269 -2.08 17.88 -8.20
CA ILE A 269 -1.21 16.74 -7.85
C ILE A 269 -0.56 16.17 -9.09
N ILE A 270 -1.33 15.95 -10.16
CA ILE A 270 -0.81 15.43 -11.44
C ILE A 270 0.20 16.42 -12.03
N ALA A 271 -0.09 17.72 -12.02
CA ALA A 271 0.83 18.76 -12.50
C ALA A 271 2.15 18.78 -11.72
N GLU A 272 2.11 18.69 -10.38
CA GLU A 272 3.32 18.56 -9.56
C GLU A 272 4.14 17.31 -9.92
N MET A 273 3.48 16.20 -10.22
CA MET A 273 4.16 14.96 -10.58
C MET A 273 4.88 15.05 -11.92
N LEU A 274 4.30 15.70 -12.90
CA LEU A 274 4.91 15.87 -14.22
C LEU A 274 6.22 16.66 -14.18
N VAL A 275 6.39 17.56 -13.18
CA VAL A 275 7.61 18.35 -13.00
C VAL A 275 8.56 17.78 -11.93
N SER A 276 8.12 16.76 -11.19
CA SER A 276 8.92 16.17 -10.10
C SER A 276 9.85 15.07 -10.63
N THR A 277 11.15 15.22 -10.37
CA THR A 277 12.15 14.17 -10.64
C THR A 277 12.42 13.26 -9.44
N ARG A 278 11.74 13.49 -8.30
CA ARG A 278 11.97 12.77 -7.05
C ARG A 278 11.00 11.59 -6.89
N SER A 279 11.50 10.43 -6.47
CA SER A 279 10.69 9.28 -6.10
C SER A 279 9.75 9.60 -4.93
N GLU A 280 8.55 9.03 -4.94
CA GLU A 280 7.55 9.16 -3.85
C GLU A 280 8.07 8.68 -2.48
N ARG A 281 9.05 7.77 -2.47
CA ARG A 281 9.59 7.16 -1.25
C ARG A 281 10.58 8.05 -0.51
N GLN A 282 11.13 9.08 -1.13
CA GLN A 282 12.13 9.97 -0.49
C GLN A 282 11.63 10.72 0.76
N GLY A 283 10.31 10.78 0.99
CA GLY A 283 9.71 11.38 2.18
C GLY A 283 9.51 10.44 3.36
N ARG A 284 9.93 9.16 3.27
CA ARG A 284 9.78 8.19 4.36
C ARG A 284 11.01 8.19 5.26
N VAL A 285 10.83 8.56 6.52
CA VAL A 285 11.89 8.56 7.54
C VAL A 285 12.59 7.20 7.64
N ILE A 286 11.87 6.10 7.43
CA ILE A 286 12.40 4.74 7.51
C ILE A 286 13.32 4.36 6.33
N ASP A 287 13.22 5.01 5.19
CA ASP A 287 14.02 4.68 4.01
C ASP A 287 15.43 5.29 4.07
N HIS A 288 15.71 6.13 5.06
CA HIS A 288 17.05 6.64 5.38
C HIS A 288 17.91 5.67 6.21
N ASP A 289 17.33 4.57 6.70
CA ASP A 289 18.06 3.54 7.45
C ASP A 289 18.61 2.46 6.50
N PRO A 290 19.95 2.30 6.35
CA PRO A 290 20.57 1.27 5.51
C PRO A 290 20.20 -0.15 5.95
N SER A 291 19.89 -0.37 7.23
CA SER A 291 19.46 -1.67 7.77
C SER A 291 18.04 -2.05 7.34
N ALA A 292 17.28 -1.10 6.85
CA ALA A 292 15.88 -1.23 6.46
C ALA A 292 15.68 -1.43 4.95
N SER A 293 16.71 -1.89 4.20
CA SER A 293 16.59 -2.08 2.76
C SER A 293 15.42 -2.99 2.40
N MET A 294 14.67 -2.64 1.34
CA MET A 294 13.50 -3.43 0.90
C MET A 294 13.88 -4.87 0.54
N GLU A 295 15.11 -5.10 0.09
CA GLU A 295 15.61 -6.44 -0.25
C GLU A 295 15.73 -7.32 1.00
N LYS A 296 16.26 -6.77 2.10
CA LYS A 296 16.32 -7.45 3.41
C LYS A 296 14.92 -7.72 3.95
N LYS A 297 14.03 -6.75 3.88
CA LYS A 297 12.63 -6.88 4.34
C LYS A 297 11.85 -7.97 3.58
N LYS A 298 12.10 -8.18 2.29
CA LYS A 298 11.52 -9.30 1.53
C LYS A 298 11.98 -10.65 2.04
N LEU A 299 13.26 -10.77 2.36
CA LEU A 299 13.83 -11.99 2.96
C LEU A 299 13.26 -12.26 4.36
N GLU A 300 12.86 -11.21 5.08
CA GLU A 300 12.19 -11.29 6.37
C GLU A 300 10.69 -11.58 6.27
N GLY A 301 10.13 -11.62 5.05
CA GLY A 301 8.71 -11.86 4.79
C GLY A 301 7.85 -10.61 4.81
N TYR A 302 8.47 -9.42 4.71
CA TYR A 302 7.75 -8.18 4.48
C TYR A 302 7.19 -8.14 3.06
N PHE A 303 6.13 -7.39 2.92
CA PHE A 303 5.40 -7.19 1.67
C PHE A 303 6.12 -6.29 0.68
#